data_de5a0e498fe4746221731eb113e3c69f
#
_entry.id   de5a0e498fe4746221731eb113e3c69f
#
_cell.length_a   1.000
_cell.length_b   1.000
_cell.length_c   1.000
_cell.angle_alpha   90.00
_cell.angle_beta   90.00
_cell.angle_gamma   90.00
#
_symmetry.space_group_name_H-M   'P 1'
#
loop_
_entity.id
_entity.type
_entity.pdbx_description
1 polymer ?
#
loop_
_entity_poly.entity_id
_entity_poly.type
_entity_poly.pdbx_seq_one_letter_code
_entity_poly.pdbx_strand_id
1 'polypeptide(L)'
;HTNFAYAYAKRMLEVQSRAYKIQHGLNYNCVTPTNIYGKYDNFNLESSHVVPALIHKCYIALVEDTPFVVWGSGNPLREFIYAPDVAKLSVWALDHPEHSNMILSPGQEVSIKELVFEIAEAMDFDGEVIFDETKPDGQFRKPTSSMLKHVLPDFKFTPLEKGVTETVDWFVKEYGNCKK
;
A
#
# COMPACT_ATOMS: atom_id res chain seq x y z
N HIS A 1 17.85 0.57 9.62
CA HIS A 1 17.73 -0.41 10.70
C HIS A 1 16.50 -0.23 11.61
N THR A 2 15.65 0.80 11.37
CA THR A 2 14.49 1.11 12.23
C THR A 2 13.42 0.00 12.24
N ASN A 3 13.31 -0.82 11.17
CA ASN A 3 12.30 -1.87 11.04
C ASN A 3 12.83 -3.29 11.31
N PHE A 4 14.02 -3.42 11.91
CA PHE A 4 14.66 -4.71 12.15
C PHE A 4 13.77 -5.66 12.98
N ALA A 5 13.32 -5.21 14.16
CA ALA A 5 12.48 -6.02 15.03
C ALA A 5 11.16 -6.44 14.36
N TYR A 6 10.51 -5.51 13.65
CA TYR A 6 9.30 -5.80 12.87
C TYR A 6 9.55 -6.86 11.79
N ALA A 7 10.62 -6.73 11.02
CA ALA A 7 10.96 -7.68 9.95
C ALA A 7 11.17 -9.09 10.51
N TYR A 8 11.89 -9.24 11.63
CA TYR A 8 12.08 -10.53 12.28
C TYR A 8 10.79 -11.10 12.87
N ALA A 9 9.95 -10.27 13.49
CA ALA A 9 8.66 -10.72 13.99
C ALA A 9 7.78 -11.30 12.88
N LYS A 10 7.70 -10.60 11.72
CA LYS A 10 6.97 -11.08 10.54
C LYS A 10 7.61 -12.35 9.94
N ARG A 11 8.93 -12.44 9.90
CA ARG A 11 9.63 -13.65 9.46
C ARG A 11 9.34 -14.85 10.37
N MET A 12 9.25 -14.63 11.67
CA MET A 12 8.91 -15.71 12.62
C MET A 12 7.51 -16.26 12.41
N LEU A 13 6.53 -15.45 12.00
CA LEU A 13 5.20 -15.96 11.63
C LEU A 13 5.27 -16.96 10.47
N GLU A 14 6.05 -16.67 9.43
CA GLU A 14 6.26 -17.58 8.31
C GLU A 14 6.93 -18.89 8.76
N VAL A 15 7.99 -18.79 9.54
CA VAL A 15 8.72 -19.95 10.08
C VAL A 15 7.82 -20.83 10.94
N GLN A 16 7.03 -20.23 11.83
CA GLN A 16 6.08 -20.95 12.68
C GLN A 16 4.98 -21.64 11.84
N SER A 17 4.39 -20.92 10.88
CA SER A 17 3.37 -21.49 10.00
C SER A 17 3.89 -22.73 9.27
N ARG A 18 5.11 -22.67 8.76
CA ARG A 18 5.78 -23.80 8.12
C ARG A 18 6.09 -24.95 9.10
N ALA A 19 6.54 -24.65 10.32
CA ALA A 19 6.81 -25.66 11.34
C ALA A 19 5.52 -26.40 11.72
N TYR A 20 4.42 -25.69 11.95
CA TYR A 20 3.12 -26.30 12.25
C TYR A 20 2.60 -27.17 11.09
N LYS A 21 2.79 -26.72 9.84
CA LYS A 21 2.45 -27.53 8.67
C LYS A 21 3.22 -28.84 8.64
N ILE A 22 4.53 -28.80 8.92
CA ILE A 22 5.40 -30.00 8.89
C ILE A 22 5.10 -30.93 10.07
N GLN A 23 4.95 -30.39 11.30
CA GLN A 23 4.81 -31.17 12.52
C GLN A 23 3.40 -31.72 12.73
N HIS A 24 2.38 -30.99 12.30
CA HIS A 24 0.99 -31.28 12.64
C HIS A 24 0.09 -31.47 11.42
N GLY A 25 0.62 -31.36 10.20
CA GLY A 25 -0.16 -31.46 8.96
C GLY A 25 -1.19 -30.35 8.77
N LEU A 26 -1.02 -29.20 9.43
CA LEU A 26 -1.97 -28.08 9.36
C LEU A 26 -1.76 -27.28 8.07
N ASN A 27 -2.87 -26.92 7.42
CA ASN A 27 -2.86 -26.14 6.17
C ASN A 27 -2.73 -24.64 6.44
N TYR A 28 -1.61 -24.24 7.05
CA TYR A 28 -1.30 -22.82 7.24
C TYR A 28 -0.65 -22.23 5.99
N ASN A 29 -1.14 -21.07 5.58
CA ASN A 29 -0.56 -20.26 4.52
C ASN A 29 -0.06 -18.93 5.09
N CYS A 30 1.00 -18.41 4.46
CA CYS A 30 1.52 -17.09 4.73
C CYS A 30 1.51 -16.29 3.44
N VAL A 31 0.80 -15.17 3.43
CA VAL A 31 0.80 -14.22 2.32
C VAL A 31 1.51 -12.93 2.74
N THR A 32 2.35 -12.41 1.86
CA THR A 32 3.14 -11.21 2.11
C THR A 32 2.78 -10.16 1.06
N PRO A 33 1.85 -9.24 1.34
CA PRO A 33 1.49 -8.19 0.41
C PRO A 33 2.59 -7.13 0.31
N THR A 34 2.65 -6.44 -0.83
CA THR A 34 3.41 -5.20 -1.00
C THR A 34 2.74 -4.06 -0.20
N ASN A 35 2.93 -2.79 -0.54
CA ASN A 35 2.33 -1.71 0.24
C ASN A 35 0.81 -1.68 0.03
N ILE A 36 0.07 -2.13 1.04
CA ILE A 36 -1.40 -2.13 1.01
C ILE A 36 -1.91 -0.71 1.18
N TYR A 37 -2.96 -0.38 0.45
CA TYR A 37 -3.72 0.87 0.61
C TYR A 37 -5.21 0.65 0.35
N GLY A 38 -6.05 1.54 0.84
CA GLY A 38 -7.50 1.48 0.60
C GLY A 38 -8.32 2.16 1.68
N LYS A 39 -9.64 1.97 1.58
CA LYS A 39 -10.61 2.43 2.58
C LYS A 39 -10.29 1.85 3.96
N TYR A 40 -10.61 2.60 5.00
CA TYR A 40 -10.39 2.23 6.41
C TYR A 40 -8.91 2.15 6.84
N ASP A 41 -7.98 2.65 6.03
CA ASP A 41 -6.57 2.78 6.43
C ASP A 41 -6.41 3.84 7.54
N ASN A 42 -5.23 3.89 8.14
CA ASN A 42 -4.88 4.92 9.10
C ASN A 42 -4.45 6.21 8.39
N PHE A 43 -5.29 7.25 8.42
CA PHE A 43 -5.01 8.55 7.80
C PHE A 43 -4.37 9.57 8.76
N ASN A 44 -3.95 9.17 9.96
CA ASN A 44 -3.28 10.06 10.90
C ASN A 44 -1.89 10.46 10.38
N LEU A 45 -1.61 11.76 10.28
CA LEU A 45 -0.38 12.29 9.67
C LEU A 45 0.92 11.87 10.38
N GLU A 46 0.85 11.52 11.67
CA GLU A 46 2.04 11.14 12.45
C GLU A 46 2.36 9.65 12.34
N SER A 47 1.37 8.80 12.05
CA SER A 47 1.51 7.34 12.14
C SER A 47 1.05 6.57 10.90
N SER A 48 0.59 7.27 9.87
CA SER A 48 0.08 6.64 8.65
C SER A 48 1.17 6.19 7.69
N HIS A 49 0.80 5.27 6.80
CA HIS A 49 1.61 4.92 5.64
C HIS A 49 1.53 5.99 4.54
N VAL A 50 2.36 5.85 3.50
CA VAL A 50 2.57 6.87 2.47
C VAL A 50 1.27 7.26 1.74
N VAL A 51 0.46 6.30 1.29
CA VAL A 51 -0.77 6.60 0.53
C VAL A 51 -1.78 7.38 1.38
N PRO A 52 -2.20 6.89 2.57
CA PRO A 52 -3.16 7.64 3.39
C PRO A 52 -2.60 8.98 3.90
N ALA A 53 -1.27 9.08 4.17
CA ALA A 53 -0.66 10.36 4.53
C ALA A 53 -0.74 11.39 3.40
N LEU A 54 -0.46 10.98 2.16
CA LEU A 54 -0.52 11.86 1.00
C LEU A 54 -1.95 12.30 0.69
N ILE A 55 -2.93 11.38 0.79
CA ILE A 55 -4.36 11.73 0.64
C ILE A 55 -4.77 12.78 1.66
N HIS A 56 -4.41 12.59 2.94
CA HIS A 56 -4.77 13.55 3.98
C HIS A 56 -4.07 14.90 3.79
N LYS A 57 -2.79 14.92 3.41
CA LYS A 57 -2.06 16.16 3.11
C LYS A 57 -2.65 16.90 1.91
N CYS A 58 -3.00 16.20 0.85
CA CYS A 58 -3.64 16.79 -0.32
C CYS A 58 -4.99 17.41 0.05
N TYR A 59 -5.79 16.72 0.86
CA TYR A 59 -7.06 17.25 1.36
C TYR A 59 -6.90 18.53 2.19
N ILE A 60 -5.89 18.59 3.08
CA ILE A 60 -5.59 19.80 3.85
C ILE A 60 -5.19 20.93 2.89
N ALA A 61 -4.30 20.66 1.95
CA ALA A 61 -3.86 21.64 0.96
C ALA A 61 -5.04 22.21 0.16
N LEU A 62 -5.98 21.36 -0.25
CA LEU A 62 -7.20 21.75 -0.95
C LEU A 62 -8.11 22.65 -0.09
N VAL A 63 -8.33 22.25 1.17
CA VAL A 63 -9.27 22.99 2.07
C VAL A 63 -8.69 24.32 2.56
N GLU A 64 -7.35 24.38 2.75
CA GLU A 64 -6.66 25.55 3.28
C GLU A 64 -6.11 26.46 2.18
N ASP A 65 -6.32 26.13 0.91
CA ASP A 65 -5.77 26.85 -0.26
C ASP A 65 -4.25 27.06 -0.15
N THR A 66 -3.53 25.98 0.18
CA THR A 66 -2.07 25.96 0.39
C THR A 66 -1.40 24.97 -0.53
N PRO A 67 -0.07 25.07 -0.76
CA PRO A 67 0.65 24.07 -1.54
C PRO A 67 0.57 22.67 -0.92
N PHE A 68 0.46 21.64 -1.78
CA PHE A 68 0.57 20.24 -1.39
C PHE A 68 2.05 19.85 -1.23
N VAL A 69 2.54 19.85 0.02
CA VAL A 69 3.94 19.60 0.32
C VAL A 69 4.21 18.11 0.56
N VAL A 70 5.05 17.54 -0.29
CA VAL A 70 5.49 16.14 -0.26
C VAL A 70 6.94 16.07 0.21
N TRP A 71 7.25 15.20 1.17
CA TRP A 71 8.61 15.03 1.65
C TRP A 71 9.46 14.19 0.67
N GLY A 72 10.68 14.65 0.40
CA GLY A 72 11.66 14.03 -0.48
C GLY A 72 11.49 14.42 -1.94
N SER A 73 12.24 13.79 -2.81
CA SER A 73 12.28 14.08 -4.25
C SER A 73 11.08 13.52 -5.04
N GLY A 74 10.33 12.58 -4.45
CA GLY A 74 9.29 11.84 -5.15
C GLY A 74 9.79 10.71 -6.07
N ASN A 75 11.12 10.54 -6.20
CA ASN A 75 11.70 9.53 -7.10
C ASN A 75 11.67 8.08 -6.60
N PRO A 76 11.60 7.77 -5.27
CA PRO A 76 11.57 6.40 -4.81
C PRO A 76 10.41 5.60 -5.40
N LEU A 77 10.72 4.35 -5.82
CA LEU A 77 9.78 3.44 -6.44
C LEU A 77 9.17 2.50 -5.40
N ARG A 78 7.86 2.26 -5.52
CA ARG A 78 7.11 1.34 -4.67
C ARG A 78 6.10 0.55 -5.49
N GLU A 79 5.76 -0.62 -5.00
CA GLU A 79 4.61 -1.37 -5.46
C GLU A 79 3.46 -1.19 -4.47
N PHE A 80 2.29 -0.82 -4.98
CA PHE A 80 1.08 -0.63 -4.19
C PHE A 80 0.05 -1.68 -4.57
N ILE A 81 -0.64 -2.24 -3.58
CA ILE A 81 -1.71 -3.22 -3.78
C ILE A 81 -2.97 -2.76 -3.06
N TYR A 82 -4.09 -2.77 -3.77
CA TYR A 82 -5.38 -2.36 -3.22
C TYR A 82 -5.92 -3.39 -2.22
N ALA A 83 -6.40 -2.94 -1.07
CA ALA A 83 -6.84 -3.83 0.02
C ALA A 83 -7.89 -4.87 -0.39
N PRO A 84 -8.91 -4.58 -1.23
CA PRO A 84 -9.83 -5.59 -1.74
C PRO A 84 -9.17 -6.70 -2.55
N ASP A 85 -8.09 -6.40 -3.28
CA ASP A 85 -7.35 -7.43 -4.03
C ASP A 85 -6.54 -8.33 -3.08
N VAL A 86 -5.95 -7.75 -2.02
CA VAL A 86 -5.32 -8.53 -0.95
C VAL A 86 -6.34 -9.47 -0.31
N ALA A 87 -7.56 -8.98 -0.03
CA ALA A 87 -8.63 -9.79 0.54
C ALA A 87 -9.01 -10.98 -0.36
N LYS A 88 -9.24 -10.73 -1.66
CA LYS A 88 -9.55 -11.80 -2.63
C LYS A 88 -8.45 -12.85 -2.71
N LEU A 89 -7.19 -12.40 -2.79
CA LEU A 89 -6.04 -13.29 -2.88
C LEU A 89 -5.80 -14.06 -1.56
N SER A 90 -6.10 -13.45 -0.42
CA SER A 90 -6.03 -14.13 0.87
C SER A 90 -7.09 -15.23 1.00
N VAL A 91 -8.32 -14.98 0.56
CA VAL A 91 -9.38 -16.00 0.51
C VAL A 91 -8.99 -17.13 -0.44
N TRP A 92 -8.50 -16.79 -1.63
CA TRP A 92 -8.02 -17.78 -2.58
C TRP A 92 -6.90 -18.66 -1.99
N ALA A 93 -5.95 -18.06 -1.25
CA ALA A 93 -4.85 -18.79 -0.63
C ALA A 93 -5.30 -19.79 0.44
N LEU A 94 -6.47 -19.60 1.08
CA LEU A 94 -7.03 -20.58 2.03
C LEU A 94 -7.41 -21.88 1.34
N ASP A 95 -7.92 -21.80 0.11
CA ASP A 95 -8.35 -22.96 -0.68
C ASP A 95 -7.17 -23.64 -1.42
N HIS A 96 -5.98 -23.01 -1.41
CA HIS A 96 -4.80 -23.48 -2.14
C HIS A 96 -3.56 -23.63 -1.23
N PRO A 97 -3.60 -24.55 -0.26
CA PRO A 97 -2.53 -24.71 0.73
C PRO A 97 -1.20 -25.19 0.15
N GLU A 98 -1.18 -25.69 -1.10
CA GLU A 98 0.03 -26.02 -1.85
C GLU A 98 0.87 -24.78 -2.21
N HIS A 99 0.23 -23.60 -2.32
CA HIS A 99 0.85 -22.32 -2.62
C HIS A 99 1.13 -21.53 -1.34
N SER A 100 1.87 -22.10 -0.39
CA SER A 100 2.27 -21.41 0.83
C SER A 100 3.37 -20.37 0.57
N ASN A 101 3.41 -19.31 1.37
CA ASN A 101 4.42 -18.23 1.31
C ASN A 101 4.41 -17.42 0.01
N MET A 102 3.25 -16.94 -0.38
CA MET A 102 3.11 -16.11 -1.57
C MET A 102 3.34 -14.62 -1.29
N ILE A 103 4.10 -13.99 -2.16
CA ILE A 103 4.19 -12.52 -2.21
C ILE A 103 3.04 -12.02 -3.09
N LEU A 104 2.17 -11.19 -2.51
CA LEU A 104 1.07 -10.55 -3.23
C LEU A 104 1.56 -9.20 -3.78
N SER A 105 1.94 -9.22 -5.05
CA SER A 105 2.50 -8.07 -5.75
C SER A 105 1.84 -7.93 -7.13
N PRO A 106 1.39 -6.71 -7.51
CA PRO A 106 0.95 -6.43 -8.87
C PRO A 106 2.09 -6.52 -9.90
N GLY A 107 3.35 -6.42 -9.44
CA GLY A 107 4.53 -6.41 -10.29
C GLY A 107 4.67 -5.12 -11.10
N GLN A 108 4.07 -4.03 -10.63
CA GLN A 108 4.18 -2.70 -11.21
C GLN A 108 4.74 -1.75 -10.16
N GLU A 109 5.92 -1.19 -10.45
CA GLU A 109 6.52 -0.16 -9.63
C GLU A 109 6.01 1.22 -10.07
N VAL A 110 5.72 2.07 -9.10
CA VAL A 110 5.25 3.45 -9.28
C VAL A 110 6.11 4.35 -8.42
N SER A 111 6.53 5.50 -8.94
CA SER A 111 7.22 6.51 -8.15
C SER A 111 6.27 7.19 -7.17
N ILE A 112 6.80 7.69 -6.07
CA ILE A 112 6.01 8.54 -5.14
C ILE A 112 5.46 9.76 -5.88
N LYS A 113 6.20 10.28 -6.86
CA LYS A 113 5.77 11.42 -7.68
C LYS A 113 4.53 11.09 -8.53
N GLU A 114 4.52 9.93 -9.20
CA GLU A 114 3.33 9.46 -9.95
C GLU A 114 2.14 9.28 -9.00
N LEU A 115 2.33 8.63 -7.84
CA LEU A 115 1.28 8.48 -6.83
C LEU A 115 0.71 9.83 -6.36
N VAL A 116 1.56 10.83 -6.16
CA VAL A 116 1.15 12.18 -5.73
C VAL A 116 0.24 12.83 -6.78
N PHE A 117 0.57 12.72 -8.05
CA PHE A 117 -0.26 13.28 -9.12
C PHE A 117 -1.57 12.50 -9.30
N GLU A 118 -1.57 11.18 -9.15
CA GLU A 118 -2.81 10.39 -9.12
C GLU A 118 -3.75 10.80 -7.98
N ILE A 119 -3.19 11.10 -6.80
CA ILE A 119 -3.98 11.59 -5.64
C ILE A 119 -4.49 12.99 -5.91
N ALA A 120 -3.68 13.89 -6.45
CA ALA A 120 -4.06 15.25 -6.78
C ALA A 120 -5.21 15.27 -7.81
N GLU A 121 -5.11 14.44 -8.86
CA GLU A 121 -6.15 14.28 -9.87
C GLU A 121 -7.45 13.73 -9.25
N ALA A 122 -7.36 12.67 -8.44
CA ALA A 122 -8.52 12.08 -7.78
C ALA A 122 -9.20 13.03 -6.77
N MET A 123 -8.48 14.06 -6.28
CA MET A 123 -8.98 15.06 -5.33
C MET A 123 -9.46 16.35 -6.03
N ASP A 124 -9.36 16.43 -7.36
CA ASP A 124 -9.56 17.68 -8.13
C ASP A 124 -8.68 18.84 -7.60
N PHE A 125 -7.46 18.52 -7.14
CA PHE A 125 -6.52 19.51 -6.62
C PHE A 125 -5.74 20.15 -7.77
N ASP A 126 -5.94 21.43 -8.00
CA ASP A 126 -5.30 22.26 -9.03
C ASP A 126 -4.21 23.20 -8.50
N GLY A 127 -3.91 23.11 -7.18
CA GLY A 127 -2.89 23.93 -6.52
C GLY A 127 -1.46 23.47 -6.81
N GLU A 128 -0.50 24.17 -6.23
CA GLU A 128 0.93 23.87 -6.37
C GLU A 128 1.32 22.60 -5.61
N VAL A 129 2.08 21.71 -6.25
CA VAL A 129 2.70 20.52 -5.61
C VAL A 129 4.18 20.80 -5.42
N ILE A 130 4.66 20.78 -4.17
CA ILE A 130 6.04 21.03 -3.79
C ILE A 130 6.69 19.76 -3.25
N PHE A 131 7.83 19.36 -3.83
CA PHE A 131 8.67 18.29 -3.29
C PHE A 131 9.76 18.89 -2.39
N ASP A 132 9.65 18.67 -1.07
CA ASP A 132 10.62 19.15 -0.07
C ASP A 132 11.83 18.21 0.00
N GLU A 133 12.82 18.47 -0.86
CA GLU A 133 14.07 17.71 -0.94
C GLU A 133 14.98 17.90 0.29
N THR A 134 14.65 18.79 1.22
CA THR A 134 15.36 18.89 2.50
C THR A 134 15.08 17.69 3.40
N LYS A 135 13.99 16.97 3.13
CA LYS A 135 13.65 15.72 3.81
C LYS A 135 14.26 14.55 3.06
N PRO A 136 14.82 13.56 3.78
CA PRO A 136 15.47 12.43 3.14
C PRO A 136 14.44 11.56 2.42
N ASP A 137 14.80 11.12 1.23
CA ASP A 137 14.12 10.00 0.59
C ASP A 137 14.33 8.73 1.40
N GLY A 138 13.35 7.86 1.36
CA GLY A 138 13.51 6.49 1.83
C GLY A 138 14.36 5.66 0.86
N GLN A 139 14.39 4.34 1.06
CA GLN A 139 15.07 3.43 0.12
C GLN A 139 14.54 3.66 -1.30
N PHE A 140 15.45 3.86 -2.27
CA PHE A 140 15.07 4.20 -3.65
C PHE A 140 14.15 3.17 -4.28
N ARG A 141 14.45 1.87 -4.12
CA ARG A 141 13.68 0.77 -4.68
C ARG A 141 13.53 -0.36 -3.68
N LYS A 142 12.35 -0.97 -3.63
CA LYS A 142 12.08 -2.20 -2.87
C LYS A 142 11.59 -3.26 -3.86
N PRO A 143 12.52 -3.92 -4.59
CA PRO A 143 12.13 -4.90 -5.58
C PRO A 143 11.43 -6.08 -4.92
N THR A 144 10.40 -6.58 -5.56
CA THR A 144 9.73 -7.82 -5.17
C THR A 144 9.88 -8.86 -6.26
N SER A 145 9.80 -10.12 -5.86
CA SER A 145 9.70 -11.24 -6.78
C SER A 145 8.46 -12.05 -6.39
N SER A 146 7.53 -12.17 -7.29
CA SER A 146 6.28 -12.87 -7.04
C SER A 146 6.03 -13.94 -8.08
N MET A 147 5.69 -15.13 -7.60
CA MET A 147 5.22 -16.23 -8.44
C MET A 147 3.74 -16.10 -8.81
N LEU A 148 3.06 -15.07 -8.29
CA LEU A 148 1.61 -14.93 -8.40
C LEU A 148 1.11 -14.93 -9.84
N LYS A 149 1.82 -14.28 -10.77
CA LYS A 149 1.47 -14.26 -12.20
C LYS A 149 1.54 -15.66 -12.86
N HIS A 150 2.36 -16.58 -12.32
CA HIS A 150 2.43 -17.96 -12.81
C HIS A 150 1.31 -18.82 -12.23
N VAL A 151 0.92 -18.55 -10.99
CA VAL A 151 -0.10 -19.31 -10.26
C VAL A 151 -1.51 -18.86 -10.63
N LEU A 152 -1.68 -17.55 -10.84
CA LEU A 152 -2.96 -16.89 -11.16
C LEU A 152 -2.78 -15.93 -12.35
N PRO A 153 -2.53 -16.45 -13.56
CA PRO A 153 -2.27 -15.61 -14.74
C PRO A 153 -3.44 -14.69 -15.11
N ASP A 154 -4.66 -15.11 -14.81
CA ASP A 154 -5.89 -14.39 -15.15
C ASP A 154 -6.34 -13.39 -14.07
N PHE A 155 -5.66 -13.36 -12.92
CA PHE A 155 -6.02 -12.41 -11.86
C PHE A 155 -5.67 -10.98 -12.29
N LYS A 156 -6.71 -10.14 -12.32
CA LYS A 156 -6.58 -8.72 -12.69
C LYS A 156 -6.56 -7.88 -11.42
N PHE A 157 -5.40 -7.29 -11.14
CA PHE A 157 -5.29 -6.30 -10.09
C PHE A 157 -6.09 -5.04 -10.43
N THR A 158 -6.63 -4.42 -9.42
CA THR A 158 -7.24 -3.10 -9.55
C THR A 158 -6.17 -2.09 -9.98
N PRO A 159 -6.35 -1.33 -11.08
CA PRO A 159 -5.44 -0.27 -11.47
C PRO A 159 -5.24 0.74 -10.33
N LEU A 160 -4.02 1.31 -10.22
CA LEU A 160 -3.69 2.25 -9.15
C LEU A 160 -4.65 3.45 -9.14
N GLU A 161 -4.85 4.08 -10.29
CA GLU A 161 -5.78 5.18 -10.52
C GLU A 161 -7.16 4.89 -9.89
N LYS A 162 -7.76 3.76 -10.26
CA LYS A 162 -9.07 3.37 -9.74
C LYS A 162 -9.07 3.17 -8.22
N GLY A 163 -8.08 2.46 -7.69
CA GLY A 163 -7.99 2.20 -6.25
C GLY A 163 -7.74 3.49 -5.45
N VAL A 164 -6.94 4.42 -5.99
CA VAL A 164 -6.69 5.74 -5.40
C VAL A 164 -7.98 6.56 -5.40
N THR A 165 -8.68 6.67 -6.54
CA THR A 165 -9.96 7.39 -6.64
C THR A 165 -10.97 6.88 -5.62
N GLU A 166 -11.20 5.56 -5.55
CA GLU A 166 -12.13 4.97 -4.58
C GLU A 166 -11.73 5.24 -3.11
N THR A 167 -10.43 5.35 -2.84
CA THR A 167 -9.91 5.63 -1.49
C THR A 167 -10.06 7.10 -1.13
N VAL A 168 -9.77 8.00 -2.08
CA VAL A 168 -9.95 9.45 -1.94
C VAL A 168 -11.42 9.79 -1.71
N ASP A 169 -12.32 9.28 -2.56
CA ASP A 169 -13.78 9.50 -2.43
C ASP A 169 -14.29 9.08 -1.05
N TRP A 170 -13.84 7.92 -0.59
CA TRP A 170 -14.21 7.43 0.74
C TRP A 170 -13.67 8.35 1.83
N PHE A 171 -12.40 8.74 1.76
CA PHE A 171 -11.77 9.60 2.75
C PHE A 171 -12.45 10.98 2.83
N VAL A 172 -12.69 11.65 1.70
CA VAL A 172 -13.33 12.95 1.65
C VAL A 172 -14.73 12.88 2.27
N LYS A 173 -15.50 11.84 1.96
CA LYS A 173 -16.84 11.63 2.51
C LYS A 173 -16.82 11.43 4.02
N GLU A 174 -15.97 10.54 4.52
CA GLU A 174 -15.94 10.19 5.96
C GLU A 174 -15.28 11.30 6.78
N TYR A 175 -14.15 11.85 6.33
CA TYR A 175 -13.43 12.91 7.03
C TYR A 175 -14.18 14.23 7.01
N GLY A 176 -14.83 14.58 5.90
CA GLY A 176 -15.71 15.74 5.79
C GLY A 176 -16.92 15.67 6.72
N ASN A 177 -17.41 14.47 7.05
CA ASN A 177 -18.50 14.27 8.01
C ASN A 177 -18.03 14.35 9.47
N CYS A 178 -16.78 14.03 9.77
CA CYS A 178 -16.23 14.11 11.14
C CYS A 178 -15.91 15.55 11.60
N LYS A 179 -15.82 16.51 10.67
CA LYS A 179 -15.55 17.94 10.96
C LYS A 179 -16.82 18.82 11.06
N LYS A 180 -18.02 18.20 11.01
CA LYS A 180 -19.29 18.86 11.32
C LYS A 180 -19.72 18.51 12.75
#